data_01102f125f061855f2dcd592e2934742
#
_entry.id   01102f125f061855f2dcd592e2934742
#
_cell.length_a   1.000
_cell.length_b   1.000
_cell.length_c   1.000
_cell.angle_alpha   90.00
_cell.angle_beta   90.00
_cell.angle_gamma   90.00
#
_symmetry.space_group_name_H-M   'P 1'
#
loop_
_entity.id
_entity.type
_entity.pdbx_description
1 polymer ?
#
loop_
_entity_poly.entity_id
_entity_poly.type
_entity_poly.pdbx_seq_one_letter_code
_entity_poly.pdbx_strand_id
1 'polypeptide(L)'
;MANYISKANIIVMLKEHIKTHRKRLSLTQSELASQLGVKRSAVGAYEEGRAEPRLPVLSAMAQLFGCSMDELVHGSSGGGSPQVDLQGRRLRVLPVVVDPQDEEERISLVHEKAAAGYTQGHSDTEFISRLPHFRMPFIELSPKRSYRVFQIQGDSMLPVASGSYIMCEYLADWTDILDGACHVVVTRDEGIVYKRLYSDLSEKGSLRLCSDNPDYAAYTLAANDIQEIWKARGFVSFRLPEPQISDPMHRMGKVLHEIREDVHEIRSRMDGLEA
;
A
#
# COMPACT_ATOMS: atom_id res chain seq x y z
N MET A 1 -3.17 -19.56 -8.08
CA MET A 1 -4.48 -20.24 -8.04
C MET A 1 -5.35 -19.45 -7.08
N ALA A 2 -6.36 -18.76 -7.60
CA ALA A 2 -7.32 -18.04 -6.75
C ALA A 2 -8.11 -19.07 -5.95
N ASN A 3 -7.98 -19.04 -4.62
CA ASN A 3 -8.86 -19.80 -3.74
C ASN A 3 -10.26 -19.19 -3.86
N TYR A 4 -11.10 -19.77 -4.72
CA TYR A 4 -12.54 -19.58 -4.67
C TYR A 4 -13.00 -20.18 -3.34
N ILE A 5 -13.27 -19.34 -2.34
CA ILE A 5 -13.95 -19.78 -1.13
C ILE A 5 -15.35 -20.22 -1.59
N SER A 6 -15.57 -21.52 -1.58
CA SER A 6 -16.86 -22.07 -1.95
C SER A 6 -17.94 -21.49 -1.02
N LYS A 7 -19.15 -21.25 -1.56
CA LYS A 7 -20.32 -20.83 -0.79
C LYS A 7 -20.54 -21.68 0.47
N ALA A 8 -20.20 -22.98 0.39
CA ALA A 8 -20.22 -23.90 1.52
C ALA A 8 -19.23 -23.53 2.64
N ASN A 9 -18.04 -23.03 2.31
CA ASN A 9 -17.05 -22.63 3.30
C ASN A 9 -17.45 -21.33 4.02
N ILE A 10 -18.08 -20.38 3.33
CA ILE A 10 -18.61 -19.14 3.94
C ILE A 10 -19.69 -19.46 4.97
N ILE A 11 -20.62 -20.39 4.65
CA ILE A 11 -21.68 -20.81 5.59
C ILE A 11 -21.10 -21.49 6.83
N VAL A 12 -20.09 -22.33 6.67
CA VAL A 12 -19.42 -23.01 7.79
C VAL A 12 -18.72 -22.02 8.71
N MET A 13 -18.11 -20.98 8.16
CA MET A 13 -17.44 -19.95 8.95
C MET A 13 -18.45 -19.04 9.66
N LEU A 14 -19.47 -18.55 8.97
CA LEU A 14 -20.47 -17.63 9.53
C LEU A 14 -21.19 -18.20 10.75
N LYS A 15 -21.58 -19.49 10.72
CA LYS A 15 -22.24 -20.15 11.85
C LYS A 15 -21.40 -20.16 13.13
N GLU A 16 -20.12 -20.46 12.99
CA GLU A 16 -19.20 -20.46 14.14
C GLU A 16 -18.95 -19.05 14.68
N HIS A 17 -18.89 -18.05 13.79
CA HIS A 17 -18.71 -16.66 14.20
C HIS A 17 -19.92 -16.12 14.98
N ILE A 18 -21.13 -16.36 14.48
CA ILE A 18 -22.36 -15.98 15.20
C ILE A 18 -22.36 -16.58 16.60
N LYS A 19 -22.09 -17.88 16.71
CA LYS A 19 -22.06 -18.60 17.99
C LYS A 19 -20.97 -18.07 18.92
N THR A 20 -19.79 -17.77 18.40
CA THR A 20 -18.65 -17.23 19.16
C THR A 20 -18.94 -15.83 19.69
N HIS A 21 -19.43 -14.92 18.83
CA HIS A 21 -19.77 -13.56 19.24
C HIS A 21 -20.90 -13.53 20.27
N ARG A 22 -21.95 -14.35 20.10
CA ARG A 22 -22.99 -14.49 21.09
C ARG A 22 -22.47 -14.93 22.46
N LYS A 23 -21.61 -15.97 22.48
CA LYS A 23 -21.01 -16.47 23.72
C LYS A 23 -20.10 -15.41 24.37
N ARG A 24 -19.34 -14.65 23.59
CA ARG A 24 -18.50 -13.55 24.08
C ARG A 24 -19.31 -12.50 24.82
N LEU A 25 -20.55 -12.21 24.33
CA LEU A 25 -21.47 -11.30 24.98
C LEU A 25 -22.30 -11.98 26.10
N SER A 26 -22.03 -13.25 26.40
CA SER A 26 -22.76 -14.06 27.41
C SER A 26 -24.28 -14.16 27.14
N LEU A 27 -24.71 -13.99 25.88
CA LEU A 27 -26.10 -14.06 25.49
C LEU A 27 -26.56 -15.50 25.25
N THR A 28 -27.78 -15.82 25.67
CA THR A 28 -28.48 -17.03 25.24
C THR A 28 -29.01 -16.88 23.79
N GLN A 29 -29.37 -17.96 23.14
CA GLN A 29 -29.99 -17.89 21.80
C GLN A 29 -31.33 -17.11 21.84
N SER A 30 -32.06 -17.17 22.94
CA SER A 30 -33.32 -16.45 23.14
C SER A 30 -33.12 -14.94 23.28
N GLU A 31 -32.11 -14.52 24.04
CA GLU A 31 -31.77 -13.12 24.22
C GLU A 31 -31.25 -12.50 22.92
N LEU A 32 -30.37 -13.20 22.21
CA LEU A 32 -29.91 -12.76 20.89
C LEU A 32 -31.09 -12.61 19.89
N ALA A 33 -32.02 -13.59 19.90
CA ALA A 33 -33.18 -13.55 19.03
C ALA A 33 -34.10 -12.35 19.36
N SER A 34 -34.26 -12.05 20.64
CA SER A 34 -35.07 -10.88 21.12
C SER A 34 -34.45 -9.56 20.65
N GLN A 35 -33.12 -9.42 20.77
CA GLN A 35 -32.40 -8.19 20.35
C GLN A 35 -32.42 -8.00 18.82
N LEU A 36 -32.42 -9.09 18.07
CA LEU A 36 -32.46 -9.06 16.60
C LEU A 36 -33.88 -9.01 16.02
N GLY A 37 -34.92 -9.10 16.86
CA GLY A 37 -36.30 -9.15 16.39
C GLY A 37 -36.66 -10.41 15.59
N VAL A 38 -35.99 -11.53 15.85
CA VAL A 38 -36.20 -12.82 15.16
C VAL A 38 -36.65 -13.91 16.14
N LYS A 39 -37.13 -15.04 15.64
CA LYS A 39 -37.47 -16.20 16.47
C LYS A 39 -36.22 -16.88 16.99
N ARG A 40 -36.21 -17.45 18.20
CA ARG A 40 -35.10 -18.25 18.76
C ARG A 40 -34.72 -19.39 17.82
N SER A 41 -35.67 -20.04 17.15
CA SER A 41 -35.42 -21.11 16.19
C SER A 41 -34.59 -20.67 14.97
N ALA A 42 -34.72 -19.38 14.59
CA ALA A 42 -33.91 -18.81 13.51
C ALA A 42 -32.44 -18.67 13.94
N VAL A 43 -32.18 -18.18 15.15
CA VAL A 43 -30.82 -18.09 15.70
C VAL A 43 -30.18 -19.48 15.78
N GLY A 44 -30.92 -20.49 16.26
CA GLY A 44 -30.45 -21.87 16.27
C GLY A 44 -30.11 -22.39 14.88
N ALA A 45 -30.94 -22.10 13.87
CA ALA A 45 -30.71 -22.51 12.49
C ALA A 45 -29.48 -21.81 11.87
N TYR A 46 -29.23 -20.55 12.24
CA TYR A 46 -28.02 -19.82 11.81
C TYR A 46 -26.74 -20.42 12.42
N GLU A 47 -26.74 -20.71 13.73
CA GLU A 47 -25.60 -21.32 14.43
C GLU A 47 -25.34 -22.78 14.03
N GLU A 48 -26.33 -23.48 13.50
CA GLU A 48 -26.19 -24.83 12.97
C GLU A 48 -25.87 -24.87 11.45
N GLY A 49 -25.94 -23.72 10.78
CA GLY A 49 -25.72 -23.60 9.35
C GLY A 49 -26.86 -24.16 8.50
N ARG A 50 -28.05 -24.36 9.11
CA ARG A 50 -29.28 -24.83 8.43
C ARG A 50 -30.01 -23.71 7.68
N ALA A 51 -29.73 -22.45 8.03
CA ALA A 51 -30.27 -21.26 7.37
C ALA A 51 -29.25 -20.13 7.38
N GLU A 52 -29.34 -19.23 6.41
CA GLU A 52 -28.53 -18.02 6.31
C GLU A 52 -29.34 -16.81 6.83
N PRO A 53 -28.71 -15.91 7.64
CA PRO A 53 -29.37 -14.66 8.01
C PRO A 53 -29.56 -13.78 6.77
N ARG A 54 -30.72 -13.14 6.67
CA ARG A 54 -30.95 -12.11 5.64
C ARG A 54 -30.09 -10.88 5.93
N LEU A 55 -29.76 -10.11 4.90
CA LEU A 55 -28.87 -8.94 4.99
C LEU A 55 -29.24 -7.98 6.14
N PRO A 56 -30.51 -7.60 6.41
CA PRO A 56 -30.86 -6.75 7.54
C PRO A 56 -30.54 -7.39 8.91
N VAL A 57 -30.73 -8.70 9.05
CA VAL A 57 -30.41 -9.44 10.28
C VAL A 57 -28.91 -9.53 10.48
N LEU A 58 -28.15 -9.76 9.40
CA LEU A 58 -26.70 -9.80 9.40
C LEU A 58 -26.10 -8.44 9.81
N SER A 59 -26.66 -7.33 9.30
CA SER A 59 -26.29 -5.98 9.66
C SER A 59 -26.57 -5.68 11.15
N ALA A 60 -27.73 -6.08 11.64
CA ALA A 60 -28.09 -5.94 13.06
C ALA A 60 -27.17 -6.78 13.97
N MET A 61 -26.81 -8.00 13.54
CA MET A 61 -25.82 -8.84 14.24
C MET A 61 -24.45 -8.16 14.29
N ALA A 62 -23.96 -7.63 13.20
CA ALA A 62 -22.66 -6.94 13.13
C ALA A 62 -22.62 -5.74 14.10
N GLN A 63 -23.67 -4.92 14.11
CA GLN A 63 -23.80 -3.80 15.05
C GLN A 63 -23.83 -4.26 16.52
N LEU A 64 -24.62 -5.29 16.82
CA LEU A 64 -24.74 -5.83 18.17
C LEU A 64 -23.43 -6.43 18.68
N PHE A 65 -22.69 -7.11 17.81
CA PHE A 65 -21.43 -7.75 18.12
C PHE A 65 -20.24 -6.77 18.14
N GLY A 66 -20.45 -5.53 17.66
CA GLY A 66 -19.41 -4.52 17.55
C GLY A 66 -18.33 -4.86 16.53
N CYS A 67 -18.73 -5.49 15.43
CA CYS A 67 -17.83 -5.86 14.34
C CYS A 67 -18.42 -5.43 12.98
N SER A 68 -17.59 -5.42 11.92
CA SER A 68 -18.09 -5.19 10.58
C SER A 68 -18.84 -6.43 10.04
N MET A 69 -19.70 -6.24 9.04
CA MET A 69 -20.36 -7.39 8.36
C MET A 69 -19.33 -8.34 7.73
N ASP A 70 -18.23 -7.80 7.22
CA ASP A 70 -17.16 -8.58 6.63
C ASP A 70 -16.45 -9.44 7.68
N GLU A 71 -16.17 -8.90 8.85
CA GLU A 71 -15.64 -9.65 9.99
C GLU A 71 -16.61 -10.74 10.47
N LEU A 72 -17.91 -10.48 10.45
CA LEU A 72 -18.91 -11.47 10.84
C LEU A 72 -19.00 -12.62 9.84
N VAL A 73 -18.87 -12.34 8.55
CA VAL A 73 -18.99 -13.34 7.46
C VAL A 73 -17.70 -14.14 7.27
N HIS A 74 -16.55 -13.47 7.28
CA HIS A 74 -15.24 -14.06 6.96
C HIS A 74 -14.40 -14.39 8.19
N GLY A 75 -14.81 -13.93 9.38
CA GLY A 75 -14.12 -14.12 10.65
C GLY A 75 -13.13 -13.01 10.96
N SER A 76 -13.31 -12.41 12.13
CA SER A 76 -12.20 -11.73 12.76
C SER A 76 -11.39 -12.77 13.53
N SER A 77 -10.12 -12.83 13.27
CA SER A 77 -9.20 -13.51 14.18
C SER A 77 -9.20 -12.77 15.52
N GLY A 78 -10.07 -13.19 16.47
CA GLY A 78 -10.00 -12.87 17.90
C GLY A 78 -10.29 -11.41 18.30
N GLY A 79 -11.30 -11.23 19.16
CA GLY A 79 -11.58 -9.98 19.83
C GLY A 79 -10.44 -9.52 20.74
N GLY A 80 -10.03 -8.31 20.58
CA GLY A 80 -9.04 -7.59 21.36
C GLY A 80 -8.34 -6.61 20.45
N SER A 81 -8.06 -5.40 20.88
CA SER A 81 -7.26 -4.34 20.27
C SER A 81 -6.97 -4.44 18.76
N PRO A 82 -6.90 -3.40 17.97
CA PRO A 82 -6.60 -3.51 16.56
C PRO A 82 -5.36 -4.40 16.39
N GLN A 83 -5.59 -5.68 16.04
CA GLN A 83 -4.47 -6.59 15.80
C GLN A 83 -3.70 -6.03 14.64
N VAL A 84 -2.47 -5.65 14.92
CA VAL A 84 -1.48 -5.31 13.92
C VAL A 84 -1.45 -6.45 12.92
N ASP A 85 -1.55 -6.17 11.65
CA ASP A 85 -1.40 -7.17 10.59
C ASP A 85 0.06 -7.62 10.50
N LEU A 86 0.50 -8.35 11.54
CA LEU A 86 1.88 -8.83 11.71
C LEU A 86 2.35 -9.70 10.54
N GLN A 87 1.41 -10.25 9.78
CA GLN A 87 1.72 -11.15 8.66
C GLN A 87 1.48 -10.50 7.30
N GLY A 88 0.92 -9.27 7.24
CA GLY A 88 0.64 -8.60 5.98
C GLY A 88 -0.39 -9.30 5.09
N ARG A 89 -1.17 -10.26 5.65
CA ARG A 89 -2.06 -11.17 4.91
C ARG A 89 -3.55 -10.83 5.00
N ARG A 90 -3.91 -9.68 5.52
CA ARG A 90 -5.32 -9.26 5.53
C ARG A 90 -5.85 -9.15 4.10
N LEU A 91 -7.07 -9.64 3.89
CA LEU A 91 -7.76 -9.41 2.63
C LEU A 91 -7.98 -7.90 2.45
N ARG A 92 -7.43 -7.37 1.36
CA ARG A 92 -7.59 -5.98 0.95
C ARG A 92 -8.34 -5.95 -0.37
N VAL A 93 -9.42 -5.21 -0.42
CA VAL A 93 -10.22 -5.05 -1.65
C VAL A 93 -9.69 -3.83 -2.39
N LEU A 94 -9.16 -4.06 -3.58
CA LEU A 94 -8.70 -3.01 -4.48
C LEU A 94 -9.80 -2.72 -5.50
N PRO A 95 -10.41 -1.51 -5.51
CA PRO A 95 -11.32 -1.12 -6.59
C PRO A 95 -10.51 -0.84 -7.86
N VAL A 96 -10.96 -1.44 -8.96
CA VAL A 96 -10.36 -1.29 -10.28
C VAL A 96 -11.40 -0.82 -11.29
N VAL A 97 -10.96 -0.12 -12.33
CA VAL A 97 -11.79 0.30 -13.46
C VAL A 97 -11.55 -0.68 -14.61
N VAL A 98 -12.61 -1.34 -15.06
CA VAL A 98 -12.58 -2.25 -16.20
C VAL A 98 -13.31 -1.60 -17.37
N ASP A 99 -12.72 -1.63 -18.55
CA ASP A 99 -13.35 -1.12 -19.75
C ASP A 99 -14.40 -2.12 -20.23
N PRO A 100 -15.66 -1.67 -20.46
CA PRO A 100 -16.74 -2.55 -20.90
C PRO A 100 -16.54 -3.16 -22.29
N GLN A 101 -15.67 -2.59 -23.15
CA GLN A 101 -15.50 -3.04 -24.53
C GLN A 101 -14.52 -4.20 -24.66
N ASP A 102 -13.48 -4.23 -23.85
CA ASP A 102 -12.41 -5.21 -23.95
C ASP A 102 -12.18 -6.01 -22.66
N GLU A 103 -12.97 -5.71 -21.60
CA GLU A 103 -12.88 -6.35 -20.28
C GLU A 103 -11.50 -6.25 -19.63
N GLU A 104 -10.64 -5.30 -20.08
CA GLU A 104 -9.32 -5.07 -19.50
C GLU A 104 -9.35 -4.00 -18.42
N GLU A 105 -8.53 -4.21 -17.38
CA GLU A 105 -8.32 -3.23 -16.32
C GLU A 105 -7.60 -1.99 -16.86
N ARG A 106 -8.12 -0.82 -16.52
CA ARG A 106 -7.52 0.49 -16.82
C ARG A 106 -6.64 0.95 -15.68
N ILE A 107 -5.50 1.53 -16.02
CA ILE A 107 -4.57 2.11 -15.04
C ILE A 107 -5.09 3.48 -14.64
N SER A 108 -5.40 3.65 -13.36
CA SER A 108 -5.85 4.93 -12.82
C SER A 108 -4.66 5.82 -12.47
N LEU A 109 -4.80 7.13 -12.75
CA LEU A 109 -3.81 8.15 -12.43
C LEU A 109 -4.23 8.94 -11.18
N VAL A 110 -3.43 8.84 -10.12
CA VAL A 110 -3.57 9.63 -8.91
C VAL A 110 -2.60 10.82 -9.00
N HIS A 111 -3.11 11.96 -9.46
CA HIS A 111 -2.33 13.19 -9.50
C HIS A 111 -2.37 13.92 -8.14
N GLU A 112 -1.49 14.89 -7.94
CA GLU A 112 -1.33 15.62 -6.67
C GLU A 112 -2.65 16.13 -6.09
N LYS A 113 -3.49 16.77 -6.91
CA LYS A 113 -4.78 17.31 -6.45
C LYS A 113 -5.77 16.24 -6.00
N ALA A 114 -5.62 15.01 -6.45
CA ALA A 114 -6.44 13.88 -6.04
C ALA A 114 -5.87 13.13 -4.82
N ALA A 115 -4.61 13.34 -4.46
CA ALA A 115 -3.92 12.58 -3.43
C ALA A 115 -4.64 12.64 -2.06
N ALA A 116 -5.06 13.82 -1.61
CA ALA A 116 -5.78 13.97 -0.34
C ALA A 116 -7.14 13.27 -0.35
N GLY A 117 -7.88 13.34 -1.48
CA GLY A 117 -9.13 12.61 -1.66
C GLY A 117 -8.91 11.10 -1.77
N TYR A 118 -7.80 10.69 -2.36
CA TYR A 118 -7.45 9.29 -2.53
C TYR A 118 -7.23 8.58 -1.19
N THR A 119 -6.56 9.16 -0.23
CA THR A 119 -6.35 8.56 1.10
C THR A 119 -7.64 8.28 1.85
N GLN A 120 -8.70 9.04 1.57
CA GLN A 120 -10.03 8.85 2.15
C GLN A 120 -10.92 7.94 1.30
N GLY A 121 -10.78 8.00 -0.03
CA GLY A 121 -11.63 7.33 -1.01
C GLY A 121 -10.96 6.16 -1.75
N HIS A 122 -9.78 5.68 -1.33
CA HIS A 122 -9.04 4.63 -2.03
C HIS A 122 -9.82 3.31 -2.18
N SER A 123 -10.74 3.03 -1.26
CA SER A 123 -11.63 1.86 -1.28
C SER A 123 -13.00 2.13 -1.93
N ASP A 124 -13.27 3.37 -2.34
CA ASP A 124 -14.53 3.76 -2.97
C ASP A 124 -14.44 3.61 -4.49
N THR A 125 -15.21 2.69 -5.04
CA THR A 125 -15.24 2.42 -6.49
C THR A 125 -15.69 3.65 -7.29
N GLU A 126 -16.63 4.46 -6.76
CA GLU A 126 -17.11 5.66 -7.44
C GLU A 126 -16.01 6.73 -7.50
N PHE A 127 -15.25 6.91 -6.42
CA PHE A 127 -14.11 7.82 -6.42
C PHE A 127 -13.05 7.37 -7.42
N ILE A 128 -12.66 6.09 -7.41
CA ILE A 128 -11.65 5.55 -8.32
C ILE A 128 -12.10 5.68 -9.79
N SER A 129 -13.38 5.46 -10.09
CA SER A 129 -13.90 5.60 -11.46
C SER A 129 -13.86 7.02 -12.03
N ARG A 130 -13.79 8.03 -11.16
CA ARG A 130 -13.66 9.45 -11.54
C ARG A 130 -12.23 9.89 -11.80
N LEU A 131 -11.23 9.10 -11.40
CA LEU A 131 -9.84 9.40 -11.69
C LEU A 131 -9.59 9.28 -13.20
N PRO A 132 -8.65 10.04 -13.76
CA PRO A 132 -8.19 9.79 -15.12
C PRO A 132 -7.62 8.37 -15.23
N HIS A 133 -7.99 7.64 -16.31
CA HIS A 133 -7.49 6.30 -16.56
C HIS A 133 -7.08 6.10 -18.02
N PHE A 134 -6.13 5.21 -18.22
CA PHE A 134 -5.51 4.98 -19.51
C PHE A 134 -4.92 3.58 -19.61
N ARG A 135 -4.42 3.24 -20.79
CA ARG A 135 -3.65 2.01 -21.03
C ARG A 135 -2.17 2.32 -21.20
N MET A 136 -1.34 1.41 -20.76
CA MET A 136 0.09 1.42 -21.06
C MET A 136 0.44 0.16 -21.84
N PRO A 137 0.89 0.28 -23.08
CA PRO A 137 1.23 -0.87 -23.93
C PRO A 137 2.67 -1.33 -23.68
N PHE A 138 3.06 -1.48 -22.41
CA PHE A 138 4.39 -1.96 -22.04
C PHE A 138 4.35 -3.45 -21.77
N ILE A 139 5.26 -4.19 -22.40
CA ILE A 139 5.37 -5.65 -22.28
C ILE A 139 5.77 -6.09 -20.86
N GLU A 140 6.39 -5.19 -20.10
CA GLU A 140 6.80 -5.38 -18.71
C GLU A 140 5.64 -5.41 -17.73
N LEU A 141 4.46 -4.94 -18.15
CA LEU A 141 3.27 -4.92 -17.34
C LEU A 141 2.42 -6.16 -17.60
N SER A 142 2.35 -7.04 -16.62
CA SER A 142 1.54 -8.25 -16.73
C SER A 142 0.05 -7.93 -16.67
N PRO A 143 -0.77 -8.42 -17.62
CA PRO A 143 -2.22 -8.21 -17.59
C PRO A 143 -2.93 -8.91 -16.40
N LYS A 144 -2.20 -9.72 -15.64
CA LYS A 144 -2.72 -10.42 -14.44
C LYS A 144 -2.49 -9.63 -13.15
N ARG A 145 -1.95 -8.43 -13.22
CA ARG A 145 -1.62 -7.56 -12.09
C ARG A 145 -2.32 -6.23 -12.23
N SER A 146 -2.69 -5.64 -11.11
CA SER A 146 -3.30 -4.31 -11.07
C SER A 146 -2.23 -3.24 -10.94
N TYR A 147 -2.38 -2.17 -11.72
CA TYR A 147 -1.43 -1.06 -11.75
C TYR A 147 -2.12 0.27 -11.46
N ARG A 148 -1.36 1.18 -10.87
CA ARG A 148 -1.77 2.57 -10.65
C ARG A 148 -0.58 3.50 -10.83
N VAL A 149 -0.81 4.71 -11.27
CA VAL A 149 0.24 5.73 -11.41
C VAL A 149 -0.01 6.81 -10.38
N PHE A 150 1.03 7.14 -9.63
CA PHE A 150 1.00 8.17 -8.60
C PHE A 150 1.94 9.31 -8.99
N GLN A 151 1.42 10.54 -8.98
CA GLN A 151 2.27 11.71 -9.08
C GLN A 151 2.87 12.02 -7.72
N ILE A 152 4.20 12.05 -7.63
CA ILE A 152 4.92 12.32 -6.38
C ILE A 152 5.37 13.77 -6.30
N GLN A 153 5.52 14.27 -5.07
CA GLN A 153 6.05 15.59 -4.76
C GLN A 153 7.24 15.49 -3.81
N GLY A 154 8.06 16.53 -3.81
CA GLY A 154 9.25 16.61 -2.96
C GLY A 154 10.49 16.01 -3.61
N ASP A 155 11.58 16.03 -2.89
CA ASP A 155 12.95 15.68 -3.32
C ASP A 155 13.55 14.55 -2.48
N SER A 156 12.72 13.88 -1.68
CA SER A 156 13.20 12.83 -0.77
C SER A 156 13.72 11.58 -1.48
N MET A 157 13.40 11.39 -2.75
CA MET A 157 13.74 10.20 -3.55
C MET A 157 14.54 10.56 -4.81
N LEU A 158 15.51 11.46 -4.68
CA LEU A 158 16.44 11.79 -5.76
C LEU A 158 17.16 10.52 -6.28
N PRO A 159 17.41 10.39 -7.60
CA PRO A 159 17.29 11.41 -8.64
C PRO A 159 15.88 11.55 -9.24
N VAL A 160 14.85 10.91 -8.71
CA VAL A 160 13.47 11.07 -9.18
C VAL A 160 12.96 12.46 -8.82
N ALA A 161 12.73 13.28 -9.82
CA ALA A 161 12.36 14.67 -9.63
C ALA A 161 10.92 14.82 -9.11
N SER A 162 10.68 15.86 -8.30
CA SER A 162 9.33 16.28 -7.90
C SER A 162 8.43 16.49 -9.12
N GLY A 163 7.18 16.04 -9.05
CA GLY A 163 6.21 16.06 -10.16
C GLY A 163 6.31 14.85 -11.09
N SER A 164 7.23 13.91 -10.86
CA SER A 164 7.31 12.66 -11.60
C SER A 164 6.13 11.73 -11.30
N TYR A 165 5.81 10.87 -12.25
CA TYR A 165 4.75 9.89 -12.18
C TYR A 165 5.35 8.51 -11.97
N ILE A 166 5.06 7.88 -10.83
CA ILE A 166 5.55 6.54 -10.50
C ILE A 166 4.50 5.52 -10.91
N MET A 167 4.89 4.63 -11.79
CA MET A 167 4.08 3.49 -12.21
C MET A 167 4.27 2.36 -11.21
N CYS A 168 3.18 1.91 -10.61
CA CYS A 168 3.20 0.98 -9.50
C CYS A 168 2.29 -0.21 -9.73
N GLU A 169 2.74 -1.37 -9.25
CA GLU A 169 2.00 -2.63 -9.17
C GLU A 169 1.46 -2.82 -7.76
N TYR A 170 0.18 -3.17 -7.65
CA TYR A 170 -0.45 -3.44 -6.36
C TYR A 170 0.16 -4.64 -5.65
N LEU A 171 0.51 -4.47 -4.39
CA LEU A 171 1.04 -5.52 -3.55
C LEU A 171 -0.05 -6.02 -2.59
N ALA A 172 -0.71 -7.12 -2.98
CA ALA A 172 -1.80 -7.70 -2.20
C ALA A 172 -1.30 -8.40 -0.92
N ASP A 173 -0.17 -9.10 -1.01
CA ASP A 173 0.49 -9.74 0.11
C ASP A 173 1.75 -8.94 0.49
N TRP A 174 1.75 -8.37 1.68
CA TRP A 174 2.86 -7.54 2.16
C TRP A 174 4.09 -8.35 2.58
N THR A 175 3.97 -9.69 2.64
CA THR A 175 5.14 -10.54 2.82
C THR A 175 6.03 -10.59 1.57
N ASP A 176 5.50 -10.14 0.42
CA ASP A 176 6.24 -10.03 -0.85
C ASP A 176 7.06 -8.71 -0.95
N ILE A 177 7.09 -7.89 0.10
CA ILE A 177 7.94 -6.69 0.13
C ILE A 177 9.39 -7.12 0.01
N LEU A 178 10.08 -6.56 -1.00
CA LEU A 178 11.51 -6.73 -1.15
C LEU A 178 12.23 -5.58 -0.46
N ASP A 179 13.06 -5.91 0.52
CA ASP A 179 13.85 -4.94 1.28
C ASP A 179 14.70 -4.05 0.37
N GLY A 180 14.65 -2.74 0.62
CA GLY A 180 15.35 -1.74 -0.17
C GLY A 180 14.71 -1.39 -1.52
N ALA A 181 13.66 -2.10 -1.95
CA ALA A 181 12.92 -1.73 -3.15
C ALA A 181 12.04 -0.49 -2.93
N CYS A 182 11.86 0.29 -3.99
CA CYS A 182 11.02 1.49 -3.97
C CYS A 182 9.54 1.13 -4.03
N HIS A 183 8.74 1.77 -3.19
CA HIS A 183 7.30 1.59 -3.12
C HIS A 183 6.58 2.93 -2.93
N VAL A 184 5.37 3.00 -3.42
CA VAL A 184 4.40 4.00 -2.99
C VAL A 184 3.56 3.39 -1.88
N VAL A 185 3.46 4.08 -0.76
CA VAL A 185 2.68 3.67 0.41
C VAL A 185 1.57 4.69 0.61
N VAL A 186 0.34 4.21 0.67
CA VAL A 186 -0.82 5.02 1.04
C VAL A 186 -1.03 4.85 2.54
N THR A 187 -0.93 5.94 3.26
CA THR A 187 -1.06 5.96 4.72
C THR A 187 -2.31 6.69 5.13
N ARG A 188 -2.73 6.47 6.37
CA ARG A 188 -3.90 7.13 6.94
C ARG A 188 -3.65 8.62 7.21
N ASP A 189 -2.49 8.93 7.77
CA ASP A 189 -2.19 10.27 8.30
C ASP A 189 -1.17 11.05 7.45
N GLU A 190 -0.18 10.37 6.85
CA GLU A 190 0.87 11.02 6.06
C GLU A 190 0.51 11.15 4.56
N GLY A 191 -0.61 10.58 4.14
CA GLY A 191 -1.01 10.62 2.74
C GLY A 191 -0.30 9.57 1.89
N ILE A 192 0.13 9.96 0.70
CA ILE A 192 0.83 9.12 -0.27
C ILE A 192 2.32 9.44 -0.20
N VAL A 193 3.12 8.44 0.15
CA VAL A 193 4.57 8.59 0.25
C VAL A 193 5.30 7.61 -0.69
N TYR A 194 6.40 8.06 -1.29
CA TYR A 194 7.27 7.24 -2.13
C TYR A 194 8.61 7.04 -1.42
N LYS A 195 8.95 5.80 -1.07
CA LYS A 195 10.11 5.47 -0.22
C LYS A 195 10.67 4.08 -0.55
N ARG A 196 11.88 3.80 -0.05
CA ARG A 196 12.38 2.42 0.05
C ARG A 196 11.85 1.78 1.31
N LEU A 197 11.28 0.58 1.16
CA LEU A 197 10.73 -0.17 2.28
C LEU A 197 11.70 -1.25 2.75
N TYR A 198 11.68 -1.45 4.08
CA TYR A 198 12.29 -2.58 4.76
C TYR A 198 11.25 -3.17 5.70
N SER A 199 11.05 -4.49 5.61
CA SER A 199 9.95 -5.15 6.28
C SER A 199 10.37 -5.70 7.64
N ASP A 200 9.80 -5.15 8.70
CA ASP A 200 9.83 -5.68 10.07
C ASP A 200 8.44 -6.22 10.48
N LEU A 201 7.59 -6.59 9.49
CA LEU A 201 6.19 -6.97 9.73
C LEU A 201 6.06 -8.19 10.62
N SER A 202 6.89 -9.24 10.39
CA SER A 202 6.83 -10.50 11.14
C SER A 202 7.26 -10.37 12.60
N GLU A 203 8.19 -9.46 12.89
CA GLU A 203 8.76 -9.31 14.23
C GLU A 203 8.09 -8.18 15.01
N LYS A 204 7.86 -7.02 14.37
CA LYS A 204 7.41 -5.78 15.02
C LYS A 204 6.07 -5.26 14.51
N GLY A 205 5.51 -5.85 13.44
CA GLY A 205 4.28 -5.34 12.81
C GLY A 205 4.43 -3.95 12.19
N SER A 206 5.61 -3.62 11.69
CA SER A 206 5.94 -2.31 11.18
C SER A 206 6.80 -2.38 9.93
N LEU A 207 6.81 -1.28 9.16
CA LEU A 207 7.70 -1.06 8.02
C LEU A 207 8.62 0.12 8.31
N ARG A 208 9.90 -0.03 7.97
CA ARG A 208 10.85 1.08 7.98
C ARG A 208 10.92 1.69 6.60
N LEU A 209 10.72 3.01 6.52
CA LEU A 209 10.70 3.81 5.31
C LEU A 209 11.98 4.65 5.24
N CYS A 210 12.72 4.50 4.16
CA CYS A 210 13.97 5.20 3.92
C CYS A 210 13.87 6.06 2.65
N SER A 211 14.47 7.23 2.71
CA SER A 211 14.63 8.13 1.57
C SER A 211 15.96 7.88 0.87
N ASP A 212 16.04 8.14 -0.45
CA ASP A 212 17.32 8.14 -1.18
C ASP A 212 18.10 9.44 -0.93
N ASN A 213 17.41 10.54 -0.62
CA ASN A 213 18.04 11.78 -0.20
C ASN A 213 18.43 11.68 1.30
N PRO A 214 19.73 11.80 1.65
CA PRO A 214 20.21 11.66 3.02
C PRO A 214 19.72 12.75 3.99
N ASP A 215 19.21 13.86 3.48
CA ASP A 215 18.64 14.93 4.31
C ASP A 215 17.34 14.50 5.00
N TYR A 216 16.75 13.40 4.57
CA TYR A 216 15.53 12.84 5.14
C TYR A 216 15.82 11.60 5.97
N ALA A 217 15.62 11.71 7.28
CA ALA A 217 15.80 10.59 8.19
C ALA A 217 14.82 9.45 7.89
N ALA A 218 15.29 8.21 8.07
CA ALA A 218 14.40 7.04 8.02
C ALA A 218 13.45 7.03 9.23
N TYR A 219 12.22 6.54 9.00
CA TYR A 219 11.22 6.41 10.05
C TYR A 219 10.45 5.10 9.93
N THR A 220 9.64 4.79 10.94
CA THR A 220 8.90 3.54 11.02
C THR A 220 7.41 3.83 11.06
N LEU A 221 6.63 3.09 10.24
CA LEU A 221 5.17 3.10 10.25
C LEU A 221 4.64 1.76 10.77
N ALA A 222 3.65 1.82 11.65
CA ALA A 222 2.91 0.63 12.04
C ALA A 222 2.04 0.13 10.88
N ALA A 223 1.91 -1.19 10.73
CA ALA A 223 1.10 -1.79 9.67
C ALA A 223 -0.37 -1.31 9.68
N ASN A 224 -0.89 -0.93 10.86
CA ASN A 224 -2.26 -0.42 10.99
C ASN A 224 -2.48 0.98 10.38
N ASP A 225 -1.40 1.75 10.21
CA ASP A 225 -1.46 3.10 9.63
C ASP A 225 -1.33 3.06 8.10
N ILE A 226 -1.05 1.87 7.56
CA ILE A 226 -0.88 1.64 6.13
C ILE A 226 -2.18 1.11 5.54
N GLN A 227 -2.62 1.74 4.46
CA GLN A 227 -3.83 1.38 3.72
C GLN A 227 -3.51 0.52 2.50
N GLU A 228 -2.54 0.96 1.69
CA GLU A 228 -2.11 0.27 0.48
C GLU A 228 -0.59 0.34 0.33
N ILE A 229 -0.03 -0.71 -0.28
CA ILE A 229 1.37 -0.73 -0.71
C ILE A 229 1.42 -1.06 -2.19
N TRP A 230 2.20 -0.27 -2.92
CA TRP A 230 2.36 -0.35 -4.35
C TRP A 230 3.85 -0.44 -4.69
N LYS A 231 4.27 -1.53 -5.33
CA LYS A 231 5.65 -1.72 -5.77
C LYS A 231 5.94 -0.85 -6.98
N ALA A 232 6.93 0.02 -6.91
CA ALA A 232 7.35 0.82 -8.05
C ALA A 232 7.97 -0.06 -9.15
N ARG A 233 7.50 0.13 -10.39
CA ARG A 233 7.96 -0.61 -11.58
C ARG A 233 8.74 0.29 -12.53
N GLY A 234 8.47 1.58 -12.51
CA GLY A 234 9.12 2.59 -13.34
C GLY A 234 8.59 3.98 -13.04
N PHE A 235 9.13 4.97 -13.69
CA PHE A 235 8.64 6.34 -13.58
C PHE A 235 8.70 7.07 -14.92
N VAL A 236 7.85 8.11 -15.04
CA VAL A 236 7.87 9.06 -16.14
C VAL A 236 8.12 10.44 -15.56
N SER A 237 9.12 11.14 -16.09
CA SER A 237 9.43 12.52 -15.74
C SER A 237 9.33 13.40 -16.96
N PHE A 238 8.66 14.53 -16.84
CA PHE A 238 8.64 15.58 -17.86
C PHE A 238 9.77 16.61 -17.65
N ARG A 239 10.61 16.38 -16.62
CA ARG A 239 11.87 17.09 -16.44
C ARG A 239 12.98 16.20 -16.97
N LEU A 240 13.59 16.62 -18.04
CA LEU A 240 14.79 15.95 -18.56
C LEU A 240 15.92 16.18 -17.55
N PRO A 241 16.77 15.17 -17.31
CA PRO A 241 17.96 15.36 -16.50
C PRO A 241 18.82 16.45 -17.15
N GLU A 242 19.32 17.34 -16.33
CA GLU A 242 20.34 18.28 -16.81
C GLU A 242 21.55 17.47 -17.31
N PRO A 243 22.16 17.88 -18.44
CA PRO A 243 23.33 17.20 -18.91
C PRO A 243 24.36 17.25 -17.80
N GLN A 244 24.79 16.10 -17.31
CA GLN A 244 25.93 15.98 -16.42
C GLN A 244 27.19 16.36 -17.22
N ILE A 245 27.31 17.65 -17.50
CA ILE A 245 28.51 18.23 -18.07
C ILE A 245 29.56 18.21 -16.97
N SER A 246 30.29 17.13 -16.96
CA SER A 246 31.40 16.77 -16.08
C SER A 246 31.01 16.05 -14.77
N ASP A 247 31.36 14.78 -14.76
CA ASP A 247 31.64 14.01 -13.54
C ASP A 247 32.39 14.90 -12.54
N PRO A 248 31.90 15.11 -11.30
CA PRO A 248 32.61 15.87 -10.27
C PRO A 248 34.06 15.38 -10.07
N MET A 249 34.31 14.07 -10.25
CA MET A 249 35.64 13.49 -10.25
C MET A 249 36.50 13.99 -11.42
N HIS A 250 35.96 14.18 -12.60
CA HIS A 250 36.66 14.72 -13.75
C HIS A 250 36.99 16.21 -13.58
N ARG A 251 36.08 17.01 -12.98
CA ARG A 251 36.37 18.41 -12.60
C ARG A 251 37.49 18.48 -11.56
N MET A 252 37.36 17.64 -10.52
CA MET A 252 38.36 17.58 -9.45
C MET A 252 39.71 17.13 -10.00
N GLY A 253 39.74 16.16 -10.92
CA GLY A 253 40.93 15.71 -11.62
C GLY A 253 41.60 16.82 -12.45
N LYS A 254 40.83 17.66 -13.16
CA LYS A 254 41.37 18.82 -13.88
C LYS A 254 41.97 19.84 -12.96
N VAL A 255 41.24 20.23 -11.92
CA VAL A 255 41.73 21.22 -10.91
C VAL A 255 43.00 20.72 -10.21
N LEU A 256 43.05 19.44 -9.84
CA LEU A 256 44.24 18.84 -9.24
C LEU A 256 45.43 18.79 -10.24
N HIS A 257 45.16 18.59 -11.54
CA HIS A 257 46.20 18.63 -12.54
C HIS A 257 46.75 20.03 -12.73
N GLU A 258 45.88 21.04 -12.82
CA GLU A 258 46.29 22.46 -12.89
C GLU A 258 47.10 22.89 -11.67
N ILE A 259 46.64 22.58 -10.44
CA ILE A 259 47.40 22.86 -9.23
C ILE A 259 48.77 22.20 -9.23
N ARG A 260 48.86 20.96 -9.71
CA ARG A 260 50.17 20.26 -9.80
C ARG A 260 51.13 20.93 -10.77
N GLU A 261 50.64 21.40 -11.92
CA GLU A 261 51.44 22.13 -12.91
C GLU A 261 51.94 23.48 -12.34
N ASP A 262 51.05 24.22 -11.69
CA ASP A 262 51.39 25.50 -11.01
C ASP A 262 52.46 25.31 -9.92
N VAL A 263 52.31 24.27 -9.11
CA VAL A 263 53.31 23.95 -8.05
C VAL A 263 54.63 23.54 -8.68
N HIS A 264 54.62 22.84 -9.80
CA HIS A 264 55.87 22.45 -10.50
C HIS A 264 56.56 23.68 -11.09
N GLU A 265 55.81 24.61 -11.68
CA GLU A 265 56.35 25.84 -12.25
C GLU A 265 56.93 26.75 -11.11
N ILE A 266 56.23 26.88 -10.00
CA ILE A 266 56.74 27.64 -8.82
C ILE A 266 58.05 27.03 -8.30
N ARG A 267 58.11 25.70 -8.15
CA ARG A 267 59.34 24.99 -7.74
C ARG A 267 60.49 25.23 -8.70
N SER A 268 60.25 25.11 -10.00
CA SER A 268 61.28 25.35 -11.02
C SER A 268 61.80 26.78 -10.98
N ARG A 269 60.94 27.77 -10.69
CA ARG A 269 61.33 29.19 -10.52
C ARG A 269 62.11 29.39 -9.24
N MET A 270 61.78 28.73 -8.15
CA MET A 270 62.55 28.81 -6.91
C MET A 270 63.94 28.21 -7.03
N ASP A 271 64.04 27.01 -7.66
CA ASP A 271 65.32 26.34 -7.89
C ASP A 271 66.25 27.16 -8.85
N GLY A 272 65.67 27.95 -9.76
CA GLY A 272 66.42 28.85 -10.65
C GLY A 272 66.83 30.17 -10.00
N LEU A 273 66.32 30.51 -8.80
CA LEU A 273 66.69 31.69 -8.02
C LEU A 273 67.84 31.42 -7.00
N GLU A 274 68.09 30.14 -6.68
CA GLU A 274 69.17 29.68 -5.77
C GLU A 274 70.44 29.29 -6.50
N ALA A 275 70.51 29.36 -7.82
CA ALA A 275 71.67 29.09 -8.66
C ALA A 275 72.30 30.40 -9.20
#